data_b6be5f355375e27cade71b9d9a0c3449
#
_entry.id   b6be5f355375e27cade71b9d9a0c3449
#
_cell.length_a   1.000
_cell.length_b   1.000
_cell.length_c   1.000
_cell.angle_alpha   90.00
_cell.angle_beta   90.00
_cell.angle_gamma   90.00
#
_symmetry.space_group_name_H-M   'P 1'
#
loop_
_entity.id
_entity.type
_entity.pdbx_description
1 polymer ?
#
loop_
_entity_poly.entity_id
_entity_poly.type
_entity_poly.pdbx_seq_one_letter_code
_entity_poly.pdbx_strand_id
1 'polypeptide(L)'
;WARTIDELRSDYPLDLLLKLRKMARSVFYYHLKRLKTIDKYSNEKESIKLIFHEHKGRYGYRRVTAEMHNRGFMLNHKTIQRLMGDLGLKSKIRMVRYRSYKGEVGKIAPNIIDRDFTAEAPNRKWATDVTQIKIGSVKLYLSPILDMFNGEIISYNISRKPDMEQIYDMLDKAFTRFDSLDGLILHSDQGWQYQHYGYRKRLEEHHIVQSMSRKGNCLDNAMAENFFGIMKSELLYTENFESPEAFIKALDKYIEYYNNKRIKARLKGKSPVQYRTLSITG
;
A
#
# COMPACT_ATOMS: atom_id res chain seq x y z
N TRP A 1 30.20 -7.51 23.86
CA TRP A 1 31.45 -7.81 24.57
C TRP A 1 31.50 -7.16 25.96
N ALA A 2 31.12 -5.90 26.16
CA ALA A 2 31.17 -5.28 27.50
C ALA A 2 30.32 -6.05 28.52
N ARG A 3 29.12 -6.55 28.12
CA ARG A 3 28.27 -7.40 28.97
C ARG A 3 28.97 -8.72 29.31
N THR A 4 29.52 -9.41 28.29
CA THR A 4 30.25 -10.69 28.49
C THR A 4 31.47 -10.53 29.44
N ILE A 5 32.23 -9.42 29.28
CA ILE A 5 33.33 -9.11 30.18
C ILE A 5 32.82 -8.80 31.58
N ASP A 6 31.68 -8.09 31.74
CA ASP A 6 31.07 -7.81 33.01
C ASP A 6 30.59 -9.08 33.74
N GLU A 7 30.07 -10.04 33.00
CA GLU A 7 29.68 -11.35 33.52
C GLU A 7 30.89 -12.20 33.95
N LEU A 8 31.96 -12.20 33.13
CA LEU A 8 33.14 -13.02 33.37
C LEU A 8 34.13 -12.45 34.39
N ARG A 9 34.03 -11.18 34.77
CA ARG A 9 34.97 -10.56 35.73
C ARG A 9 34.79 -11.03 37.16
N SER A 10 33.74 -11.79 37.48
CA SER A 10 33.61 -12.51 38.74
C SER A 10 34.62 -13.66 38.86
N ASP A 11 34.94 -14.30 37.71
CA ASP A 11 35.75 -15.51 37.67
C ASP A 11 37.17 -15.25 37.15
N TYR A 12 37.40 -14.13 36.42
CA TYR A 12 38.69 -13.82 35.80
C TYR A 12 39.07 -12.35 35.99
N PRO A 13 40.38 -12.06 36.14
CA PRO A 13 40.84 -10.67 36.25
C PRO A 13 40.44 -9.80 35.06
N LEU A 14 39.88 -8.63 35.33
CA LEU A 14 39.38 -7.70 34.30
C LEU A 14 40.46 -7.34 33.27
N ASP A 15 41.71 -7.14 33.70
CA ASP A 15 42.81 -6.77 32.80
C ASP A 15 43.16 -7.86 31.82
N LEU A 16 43.03 -9.13 32.22
CA LEU A 16 43.20 -10.27 31.33
C LEU A 16 42.12 -10.30 30.25
N LEU A 17 40.85 -10.12 30.65
CA LEU A 17 39.71 -10.10 29.73
C LEU A 17 39.81 -8.94 28.74
N LEU A 18 40.17 -7.76 29.18
CA LEU A 18 40.36 -6.59 28.36
C LEU A 18 41.53 -6.76 27.36
N LYS A 19 42.64 -7.35 27.82
CA LYS A 19 43.81 -7.64 26.97
C LYS A 19 43.49 -8.64 25.89
N LEU A 20 42.81 -9.73 26.23
CA LEU A 20 42.35 -10.75 25.25
C LEU A 20 41.46 -10.13 24.15
N ARG A 21 40.60 -9.16 24.52
CA ARG A 21 39.71 -8.49 23.58
C ARG A 21 40.30 -7.24 22.92
N LYS A 22 41.50 -6.85 23.28
CA LYS A 22 42.15 -5.59 22.86
C LYS A 22 41.24 -4.38 23.10
N MET A 23 40.57 -4.33 24.22
CA MET A 23 39.62 -3.27 24.60
C MET A 23 40.26 -2.39 25.71
N ALA A 24 40.27 -1.08 25.48
CA ALA A 24 40.73 -0.13 26.53
C ALA A 24 39.74 -0.12 27.69
N ARG A 25 40.26 0.06 28.93
CA ARG A 25 39.48 0.10 30.16
C ARG A 25 38.40 1.19 30.13
N SER A 26 38.72 2.37 29.60
CA SER A 26 37.78 3.47 29.40
C SER A 26 36.60 3.09 28.47
N VAL A 27 36.87 2.38 27.39
CA VAL A 27 35.85 1.89 26.43
C VAL A 27 34.95 0.86 27.12
N PHE A 28 35.51 -0.03 27.93
CA PHE A 28 34.71 -1.01 28.68
C PHE A 28 33.73 -0.30 29.62
N TYR A 29 34.23 0.61 30.51
CA TYR A 29 33.36 1.33 31.44
C TYR A 29 32.35 2.26 30.73
N TYR A 30 32.73 2.86 29.62
CA TYR A 30 31.79 3.62 28.78
C TYR A 30 30.62 2.76 28.33
N HIS A 31 30.90 1.58 27.75
CA HIS A 31 29.85 0.65 27.31
C HIS A 31 29.05 0.08 28.49
N LEU A 32 29.70 -0.24 29.60
CA LEU A 32 29.03 -0.73 30.82
C LEU A 32 28.05 0.31 31.37
N LYS A 33 28.46 1.58 31.46
CA LYS A 33 27.58 2.68 31.84
C LYS A 33 26.37 2.78 30.93
N ARG A 34 26.57 2.65 29.61
CA ARG A 34 25.47 2.65 28.62
C ARG A 34 24.51 1.47 28.78
N LEU A 35 25.00 0.30 29.13
CA LEU A 35 24.16 -0.88 29.44
C LEU A 35 23.26 -0.69 30.65
N LYS A 36 23.71 0.07 31.63
CA LYS A 36 22.97 0.38 32.87
C LYS A 36 22.05 1.61 32.75
N THR A 37 22.22 2.41 31.69
CA THR A 37 21.39 3.59 31.47
C THR A 37 20.08 3.19 30.82
N ILE A 38 18.97 3.69 31.35
CA ILE A 38 17.64 3.53 30.72
C ILE A 38 17.70 4.06 29.29
N ASP A 39 17.24 3.27 28.34
CA ASP A 39 17.22 3.68 26.94
C ASP A 39 16.31 4.92 26.78
N LYS A 40 16.92 6.05 26.43
CA LYS A 40 16.22 7.32 26.17
C LYS A 40 15.00 7.17 25.24
N TYR A 41 15.02 6.18 24.36
CA TYR A 41 13.99 5.96 23.36
C TYR A 41 13.17 4.68 23.63
N SER A 42 13.08 4.24 24.88
CA SER A 42 12.36 3.01 25.25
C SER A 42 10.90 3.05 24.77
N ASN A 43 10.16 4.11 25.10
CA ASN A 43 8.75 4.27 24.73
C ASN A 43 8.57 4.39 23.21
N GLU A 44 9.45 5.13 22.55
CA GLU A 44 9.43 5.30 21.11
C GLU A 44 9.74 3.98 20.38
N LYS A 45 10.70 3.21 20.88
CA LYS A 45 11.00 1.88 20.31
C LYS A 45 9.83 0.92 20.43
N GLU A 46 9.10 0.94 21.55
CA GLU A 46 7.89 0.15 21.71
C GLU A 46 6.79 0.58 20.74
N SER A 47 6.54 1.88 20.63
CA SER A 47 5.57 2.42 19.68
C SER A 47 5.93 2.08 18.24
N ILE A 48 7.21 2.14 17.86
CA ILE A 48 7.70 1.74 16.54
C ILE A 48 7.42 0.25 16.27
N LYS A 49 7.68 -0.64 17.26
CA LYS A 49 7.36 -2.08 17.14
C LYS A 49 5.87 -2.31 16.94
N LEU A 50 5.03 -1.67 17.76
CA LEU A 50 3.58 -1.78 17.66
C LEU A 50 3.07 -1.37 16.27
N ILE A 51 3.48 -0.20 15.77
CA ILE A 51 3.13 0.29 14.44
C ILE A 51 3.59 -0.71 13.37
N PHE A 52 4.83 -1.19 13.45
CA PHE A 52 5.38 -2.10 12.45
C PHE A 52 4.60 -3.42 12.38
N HIS A 53 4.24 -4.00 13.52
CA HIS A 53 3.48 -5.26 13.59
C HIS A 53 2.00 -5.07 13.24
N GLU A 54 1.36 -3.99 13.67
CA GLU A 54 -0.02 -3.64 13.32
C GLU A 54 -0.19 -3.58 11.79
N HIS A 55 0.81 -3.05 11.10
CA HIS A 55 0.83 -2.98 9.64
C HIS A 55 1.54 -4.17 8.96
N LYS A 56 1.73 -5.30 9.66
CA LYS A 56 2.32 -6.54 9.13
C LYS A 56 3.67 -6.35 8.42
N GLY A 57 4.50 -5.42 8.89
CA GLY A 57 5.80 -5.11 8.29
C GLY A 57 5.75 -4.38 6.94
N ARG A 58 4.60 -3.84 6.54
CA ARG A 58 4.41 -3.12 5.26
C ARG A 58 4.95 -1.69 5.28
N TYR A 59 5.22 -1.13 6.48
CA TYR A 59 5.67 0.24 6.64
C TYR A 59 7.18 0.35 6.73
N GLY A 60 7.78 1.13 5.82
CA GLY A 60 9.15 1.61 5.96
C GLY A 60 9.22 2.84 6.87
N TYR A 61 10.45 3.26 7.20
CA TYR A 61 10.68 4.34 8.16
C TYR A 61 9.89 5.62 7.90
N ARG A 62 9.65 6.01 6.64
CA ARG A 62 8.87 7.22 6.30
C ARG A 62 7.41 7.13 6.75
N ARG A 63 6.77 5.97 6.56
CA ARG A 63 5.39 5.75 7.03
C ARG A 63 5.35 5.58 8.54
N VAL A 64 6.32 4.88 9.11
CA VAL A 64 6.44 4.79 10.58
C VAL A 64 6.60 6.19 11.17
N THR A 65 7.41 7.08 10.57
CA THR A 65 7.53 8.48 11.01
C THR A 65 6.18 9.20 10.97
N ALA A 66 5.46 9.12 9.86
CA ALA A 66 4.16 9.78 9.73
C ALA A 66 3.14 9.25 10.75
N GLU A 67 3.14 7.94 11.00
CA GLU A 67 2.25 7.34 11.98
C GLU A 67 2.65 7.67 13.43
N MET A 68 3.96 7.73 13.72
CA MET A 68 4.46 8.24 15.00
C MET A 68 4.01 9.70 15.24
N HIS A 69 4.07 10.55 14.23
CA HIS A 69 3.56 11.93 14.32
C HIS A 69 2.04 11.96 14.55
N ASN A 70 1.26 11.10 13.85
CA ASN A 70 -0.18 10.97 14.09
C ASN A 70 -0.50 10.57 15.55
N ARG A 71 0.41 9.82 16.22
CA ARG A 71 0.30 9.40 17.63
C ARG A 71 0.95 10.39 18.62
N GLY A 72 1.39 11.56 18.15
CA GLY A 72 1.93 12.63 18.98
C GLY A 72 3.44 12.57 19.26
N PHE A 73 4.18 11.62 18.69
CA PHE A 73 5.64 11.52 18.82
C PHE A 73 6.36 12.39 17.79
N MET A 74 7.01 13.45 18.18
CA MET A 74 7.68 14.41 17.28
C MET A 74 9.16 14.05 17.03
N LEU A 75 9.43 12.88 16.46
CA LEU A 75 10.77 12.42 16.13
C LEU A 75 11.13 12.67 14.65
N ASN A 76 12.40 13.02 14.42
CA ASN A 76 12.95 13.14 13.07
C ASN A 76 13.00 11.76 12.38
N HIS A 77 12.70 11.71 11.09
CA HIS A 77 12.70 10.49 10.29
C HIS A 77 14.06 9.74 10.30
N LYS A 78 15.20 10.45 10.42
CA LYS A 78 16.53 9.83 10.55
C LYS A 78 16.66 9.09 11.87
N THR A 79 16.10 9.65 12.96
CA THR A 79 16.06 8.98 14.27
C THR A 79 15.24 7.72 14.20
N ILE A 80 14.03 7.77 13.63
CA ILE A 80 13.17 6.59 13.47
C ILE A 80 13.83 5.52 12.59
N GLN A 81 14.46 5.92 11.48
CA GLN A 81 15.22 5.00 10.62
C GLN A 81 16.31 4.25 11.40
N ARG A 82 17.09 4.98 12.24
CA ARG A 82 18.11 4.37 13.10
C ARG A 82 17.50 3.43 14.13
N LEU A 83 16.43 3.86 14.84
CA LEU A 83 15.75 3.03 15.83
C LEU A 83 15.16 1.75 15.21
N MET A 84 14.57 1.83 14.01
CA MET A 84 14.13 0.64 13.28
C MET A 84 15.30 -0.29 12.93
N GLY A 85 16.46 0.27 12.56
CA GLY A 85 17.69 -0.49 12.34
C GLY A 85 18.17 -1.20 13.61
N ASP A 86 18.20 -0.49 14.74
CA ASP A 86 18.57 -1.02 16.05
C ASP A 86 17.64 -2.18 16.50
N LEU A 87 16.38 -2.13 16.08
CA LEU A 87 15.35 -3.15 16.35
C LEU A 87 15.33 -4.28 15.29
N GLY A 88 16.14 -4.20 14.25
CA GLY A 88 16.14 -5.17 13.13
C GLY A 88 14.89 -5.12 12.26
N LEU A 89 14.10 -4.05 12.33
CA LEU A 89 12.84 -3.92 11.60
C LEU A 89 13.08 -3.41 10.18
N LYS A 90 12.77 -4.25 9.19
CA LYS A 90 12.86 -3.92 7.76
C LYS A 90 11.51 -4.13 7.08
N SER A 91 11.06 -3.13 6.31
CA SER A 91 9.83 -3.27 5.55
C SER A 91 9.98 -4.28 4.40
N LYS A 92 8.88 -4.95 4.06
CA LYS A 92 8.80 -5.82 2.88
C LYS A 92 9.01 -5.00 1.60
N ILE A 93 9.91 -5.46 0.74
CA ILE A 93 10.29 -4.76 -0.50
C ILE A 93 9.64 -5.46 -1.69
N ARG A 94 9.19 -4.68 -2.67
CA ARG A 94 8.64 -5.21 -3.92
C ARG A 94 9.74 -5.92 -4.73
N MET A 95 9.54 -7.22 -5.01
CA MET A 95 10.51 -8.07 -5.72
C MET A 95 10.32 -8.12 -7.24
N VAL A 96 9.13 -7.76 -7.79
CA VAL A 96 8.78 -7.99 -9.20
C VAL A 96 8.22 -6.73 -9.84
N ARG A 97 8.64 -6.41 -11.07
CA ARG A 97 8.04 -5.35 -11.90
C ARG A 97 6.78 -5.89 -12.58
N TYR A 98 5.73 -5.08 -12.59
CA TYR A 98 4.49 -5.35 -13.32
C TYR A 98 4.74 -5.28 -14.86
N ARG A 99 4.05 -6.15 -15.63
CA ARG A 99 3.99 -6.09 -17.09
C ARG A 99 2.52 -6.12 -17.52
N SER A 100 2.11 -5.17 -18.35
CA SER A 100 0.76 -5.08 -18.89
C SER A 100 0.53 -6.03 -20.09
N TYR A 101 -0.74 -6.39 -20.32
CA TYR A 101 -1.17 -7.23 -21.44
C TYR A 101 -1.55 -6.35 -22.67
N LYS A 102 -1.35 -6.87 -23.88
CA LYS A 102 -1.72 -6.19 -25.14
C LYS A 102 -2.95 -6.90 -25.74
N GLY A 103 -4.07 -6.20 -25.89
CA GLY A 103 -5.32 -6.73 -26.46
C GLY A 103 -5.75 -6.01 -27.74
N GLU A 104 -6.78 -6.55 -28.44
CA GLU A 104 -7.29 -6.13 -29.77
C GLU A 104 -8.56 -5.25 -29.71
N VAL A 105 -8.97 -4.72 -30.87
CA VAL A 105 -9.67 -3.46 -31.12
C VAL A 105 -11.20 -3.54 -31.15
N GLY A 106 -11.87 -2.60 -30.43
CA GLY A 106 -13.26 -2.20 -30.55
C GLY A 106 -13.39 -0.67 -30.66
N LYS A 107 -14.52 -0.05 -30.26
CA LYS A 107 -14.69 1.42 -30.28
C LYS A 107 -13.95 2.08 -29.13
N ILE A 108 -12.99 2.94 -29.44
CA ILE A 108 -12.09 3.60 -28.49
C ILE A 108 -12.63 4.99 -28.16
N ALA A 109 -12.71 5.33 -26.87
CA ALA A 109 -13.02 6.68 -26.40
C ALA A 109 -11.74 7.56 -26.38
N PRO A 110 -11.87 8.90 -26.44
CA PRO A 110 -10.72 9.80 -26.36
C PRO A 110 -10.03 9.72 -25.00
N ASN A 111 -8.73 10.01 -24.97
CA ASN A 111 -7.98 10.14 -23.71
C ASN A 111 -8.20 11.55 -23.13
N ILE A 112 -9.18 11.68 -22.24
CA ILE A 112 -9.53 12.96 -21.59
C ILE A 112 -8.59 13.26 -20.43
N ILE A 113 -8.07 12.22 -19.74
CA ILE A 113 -7.20 12.37 -18.56
C ILE A 113 -5.83 12.92 -18.94
N ASP A 114 -5.29 12.52 -20.10
CA ASP A 114 -3.97 12.92 -20.63
C ASP A 114 -2.86 12.98 -19.55
N ARG A 115 -2.79 11.94 -18.71
CA ARG A 115 -1.87 11.79 -17.58
C ARG A 115 -2.06 12.75 -16.41
N ASP A 116 -3.09 13.57 -16.42
CA ASP A 116 -3.48 14.33 -15.22
C ASP A 116 -4.31 13.44 -14.28
N PHE A 117 -3.59 12.67 -13.46
CA PHE A 117 -4.17 11.78 -12.44
C PHE A 117 -4.51 12.52 -11.13
N THR A 118 -4.55 13.85 -11.14
CA THR A 118 -5.00 14.64 -10.02
C THR A 118 -6.50 14.94 -10.15
N ALA A 119 -7.18 15.04 -9.03
CA ALA A 119 -8.56 15.51 -8.97
C ALA A 119 -8.69 16.48 -7.81
N GLU A 120 -9.47 17.55 -8.01
CA GLU A 120 -9.66 18.61 -7.01
C GLU A 120 -10.63 18.17 -5.90
N ALA A 121 -11.54 17.24 -6.22
CA ALA A 121 -12.55 16.73 -5.30
C ALA A 121 -12.78 15.22 -5.53
N PRO A 122 -13.36 14.52 -4.53
CA PRO A 122 -13.80 13.14 -4.69
C PRO A 122 -14.83 13.01 -5.83
N ASN A 123 -14.85 11.84 -6.47
CA ASN A 123 -15.80 11.47 -7.53
C ASN A 123 -15.76 12.38 -8.77
N ARG A 124 -14.61 12.98 -9.09
CA ARG A 124 -14.40 13.70 -10.35
C ARG A 124 -13.72 12.85 -11.41
N LYS A 125 -12.75 12.05 -11.00
CA LYS A 125 -12.00 11.17 -11.90
C LYS A 125 -11.81 9.83 -11.22
N TRP A 126 -12.25 8.76 -11.86
CA TRP A 126 -12.00 7.39 -11.46
C TRP A 126 -11.11 6.65 -12.45
N ALA A 127 -10.38 5.66 -11.97
CA ALA A 127 -9.60 4.74 -12.80
C ALA A 127 -10.08 3.30 -12.58
N THR A 128 -10.08 2.51 -13.64
CA THR A 128 -10.35 1.07 -13.58
C THR A 128 -9.39 0.30 -14.48
N ASP A 129 -9.16 -0.96 -14.15
CA ASP A 129 -8.37 -1.91 -14.94
C ASP A 129 -8.66 -3.34 -14.46
N VAL A 130 -8.29 -4.34 -15.23
CA VAL A 130 -8.40 -5.74 -14.81
C VAL A 130 -7.01 -6.37 -14.68
N THR A 131 -6.74 -7.00 -13.54
CA THR A 131 -5.51 -7.76 -13.35
C THR A 131 -5.78 -9.24 -13.11
N GLN A 132 -4.99 -10.10 -13.78
CA GLN A 132 -4.99 -11.53 -13.50
C GLN A 132 -4.10 -11.84 -12.30
N ILE A 133 -4.59 -12.70 -11.41
CA ILE A 133 -3.90 -13.24 -10.25
C ILE A 133 -3.96 -14.76 -10.35
N LYS A 134 -2.84 -15.44 -10.10
CA LYS A 134 -2.77 -16.91 -10.11
C LYS A 134 -2.56 -17.43 -8.70
N ILE A 135 -3.45 -18.28 -8.22
CA ILE A 135 -3.35 -19.00 -6.94
C ILE A 135 -3.34 -20.49 -7.24
N GLY A 136 -2.20 -21.14 -7.04
CA GLY A 136 -1.99 -22.53 -7.49
C GLY A 136 -2.18 -22.63 -9.01
N SER A 137 -3.13 -23.46 -9.46
CA SER A 137 -3.52 -23.61 -10.87
C SER A 137 -4.66 -22.67 -11.31
N VAL A 138 -5.37 -22.05 -10.35
CA VAL A 138 -6.56 -21.24 -10.61
C VAL A 138 -6.19 -19.80 -10.96
N LYS A 139 -6.83 -19.26 -11.99
CA LYS A 139 -6.75 -17.84 -12.37
C LYS A 139 -7.93 -17.09 -11.77
N LEU A 140 -7.66 -15.96 -11.17
CA LEU A 140 -8.63 -14.99 -10.68
C LEU A 140 -8.41 -13.65 -11.39
N TYR A 141 -9.48 -12.93 -11.62
CA TYR A 141 -9.47 -11.62 -12.27
C TYR A 141 -10.05 -10.59 -11.33
N LEU A 142 -9.27 -9.59 -10.95
CA LEU A 142 -9.66 -8.49 -10.07
C LEU A 142 -9.88 -7.24 -10.90
N SER A 143 -11.07 -6.65 -10.82
CA SER A 143 -11.41 -5.35 -11.41
C SER A 143 -11.84 -4.37 -10.34
N PRO A 144 -11.00 -3.39 -9.95
CA PRO A 144 -11.35 -2.33 -9.03
C PRO A 144 -11.70 -1.03 -9.76
N ILE A 145 -12.48 -0.18 -9.09
CA ILE A 145 -12.60 1.25 -9.40
C ILE A 145 -11.87 2.04 -8.31
N LEU A 146 -10.97 2.93 -8.72
CA LEU A 146 -10.20 3.80 -7.82
C LEU A 146 -10.57 5.27 -8.04
N ASP A 147 -10.79 6.00 -6.96
CA ASP A 147 -10.88 7.45 -7.02
C ASP A 147 -9.49 8.09 -7.15
N MET A 148 -9.26 8.90 -8.19
CA MET A 148 -7.96 9.55 -8.43
C MET A 148 -7.65 10.62 -7.39
N PHE A 149 -8.65 11.19 -6.72
CA PHE A 149 -8.50 12.19 -5.67
C PHE A 149 -7.64 11.67 -4.51
N ASN A 150 -8.04 10.55 -3.92
CA ASN A 150 -7.41 9.97 -2.73
C ASN A 150 -6.84 8.56 -2.95
N GLY A 151 -7.19 7.90 -4.08
CA GLY A 151 -6.84 6.53 -4.39
C GLY A 151 -7.60 5.51 -3.54
N GLU A 152 -8.82 5.84 -3.10
CA GLU A 152 -9.75 4.90 -2.47
C GLU A 152 -10.24 3.88 -3.49
N ILE A 153 -10.37 2.63 -3.07
CA ILE A 153 -11.08 1.62 -3.84
C ILE A 153 -12.57 1.83 -3.60
N ILE A 154 -13.26 2.35 -4.59
CA ILE A 154 -14.70 2.66 -4.54
C ILE A 154 -15.52 1.37 -4.56
N SER A 155 -15.19 0.49 -5.48
CA SER A 155 -15.78 -0.83 -5.62
C SER A 155 -14.77 -1.78 -6.25
N TYR A 156 -15.05 -3.06 -6.23
CA TYR A 156 -14.30 -4.08 -6.93
C TYR A 156 -15.14 -5.35 -7.12
N ASN A 157 -14.72 -6.13 -8.10
CA ASN A 157 -15.16 -7.52 -8.25
C ASN A 157 -13.96 -8.42 -8.45
N ILE A 158 -14.05 -9.65 -7.94
CA ILE A 158 -13.10 -10.72 -8.22
C ILE A 158 -13.84 -11.93 -8.77
N SER A 159 -13.44 -12.38 -9.96
CA SER A 159 -14.08 -13.47 -10.69
C SER A 159 -13.05 -14.53 -11.12
N ARG A 160 -13.53 -15.74 -11.40
CA ARG A 160 -12.74 -16.80 -12.03
C ARG A 160 -12.69 -16.69 -13.56
N LYS A 161 -13.52 -15.81 -14.13
CA LYS A 161 -13.63 -15.57 -15.59
C LYS A 161 -13.56 -14.07 -15.87
N PRO A 162 -12.81 -13.64 -16.91
CA PRO A 162 -12.78 -12.24 -17.32
C PRO A 162 -13.99 -11.95 -18.25
N ASP A 163 -15.19 -11.92 -17.71
CA ASP A 163 -16.44 -11.68 -18.43
C ASP A 163 -17.05 -10.30 -18.13
N MET A 164 -18.13 -9.98 -18.84
CA MET A 164 -18.82 -8.69 -18.64
C MET A 164 -19.61 -8.64 -17.34
N GLU A 165 -20.01 -9.79 -16.77
CA GLU A 165 -20.71 -9.87 -15.50
C GLU A 165 -19.84 -9.31 -14.37
N GLN A 166 -18.54 -9.64 -14.36
CA GLN A 166 -17.55 -9.07 -13.44
C GLN A 166 -17.53 -7.53 -13.50
N ILE A 167 -17.53 -6.98 -14.71
CA ILE A 167 -17.44 -5.52 -14.92
C ILE A 167 -18.75 -4.84 -14.51
N TYR A 168 -19.89 -5.44 -14.84
CA TYR A 168 -21.21 -4.90 -14.46
C TYR A 168 -21.42 -4.88 -12.96
N ASP A 169 -21.12 -5.97 -12.25
CA ASP A 169 -21.21 -6.02 -10.80
C ASP A 169 -20.29 -4.98 -10.12
N MET A 170 -19.08 -4.79 -10.64
CA MET A 170 -18.17 -3.75 -10.16
C MET A 170 -18.76 -2.34 -10.34
N LEU A 171 -19.35 -2.04 -11.51
CA LEU A 171 -19.99 -0.75 -11.79
C LEU A 171 -21.22 -0.53 -10.91
N ASP A 172 -22.11 -1.52 -10.84
CA ASP A 172 -23.37 -1.44 -10.08
C ASP A 172 -23.08 -1.18 -8.59
N LYS A 173 -22.08 -1.86 -8.01
CA LYS A 173 -21.58 -1.58 -6.66
C LYS A 173 -21.03 -0.16 -6.48
N ALA A 174 -20.37 0.38 -7.49
CA ALA A 174 -19.87 1.77 -7.43
C ALA A 174 -21.02 2.77 -7.48
N PHE A 175 -21.97 2.57 -8.40
CA PHE A 175 -23.04 3.51 -8.66
C PHE A 175 -24.03 3.60 -7.49
N THR A 176 -24.31 2.48 -6.80
CA THR A 176 -25.18 2.46 -5.62
C THR A 176 -24.60 3.19 -4.39
N ARG A 177 -23.33 3.59 -4.40
CA ARG A 177 -22.71 4.32 -3.28
C ARG A 177 -22.99 5.83 -3.27
N PHE A 178 -23.44 6.39 -4.40
CA PHE A 178 -23.56 7.85 -4.58
C PHE A 178 -24.85 8.20 -5.27
N ASP A 179 -25.49 9.29 -4.84
CA ASP A 179 -26.76 9.75 -5.38
C ASP A 179 -26.61 10.32 -6.80
N SER A 180 -25.48 10.93 -7.13
CA SER A 180 -25.15 11.43 -8.47
C SER A 180 -23.67 11.26 -8.78
N LEU A 181 -23.39 10.91 -10.02
CA LEU A 181 -22.05 10.80 -10.61
C LEU A 181 -21.94 11.66 -11.89
N ASP A 182 -22.78 12.65 -12.03
CA ASP A 182 -22.84 13.51 -13.22
C ASP A 182 -21.49 14.17 -13.51
N GLY A 183 -21.00 13.98 -14.73
CA GLY A 183 -19.74 14.52 -15.20
C GLY A 183 -18.47 13.83 -14.65
N LEU A 184 -18.62 12.75 -13.87
CA LEU A 184 -17.50 11.91 -13.49
C LEU A 184 -16.79 11.37 -14.75
N ILE A 185 -15.47 11.41 -14.76
CA ILE A 185 -14.65 10.77 -15.80
C ILE A 185 -14.21 9.40 -15.30
N LEU A 186 -14.62 8.31 -15.99
CA LEU A 186 -14.11 6.97 -15.72
C LEU A 186 -13.08 6.58 -16.77
N HIS A 187 -11.83 6.45 -16.34
CA HIS A 187 -10.69 6.14 -17.20
C HIS A 187 -10.28 4.67 -17.10
N SER A 188 -10.01 4.08 -18.26
CA SER A 188 -9.54 2.69 -18.38
C SER A 188 -8.44 2.55 -19.44
N ASP A 189 -7.85 1.37 -19.54
CA ASP A 189 -7.12 0.96 -20.73
C ASP A 189 -8.07 0.68 -21.90
N GLN A 190 -7.52 0.23 -23.05
CA GLN A 190 -8.30 -0.17 -24.20
C GLN A 190 -8.72 -1.65 -24.15
N GLY A 191 -8.93 -2.23 -22.98
CA GLY A 191 -9.43 -3.58 -22.83
C GLY A 191 -10.79 -3.78 -23.52
N TRP A 192 -11.03 -4.97 -24.10
CA TRP A 192 -12.27 -5.27 -24.84
C TRP A 192 -13.54 -5.03 -24.01
N GLN A 193 -13.49 -5.27 -22.69
CA GLN A 193 -14.60 -5.08 -21.76
C GLN A 193 -15.07 -3.63 -21.69
N TYR A 194 -14.14 -2.68 -21.78
CA TYR A 194 -14.44 -1.24 -21.72
C TYR A 194 -14.91 -0.67 -23.07
N GLN A 195 -14.71 -1.42 -24.14
CA GLN A 195 -15.20 -1.10 -25.48
C GLN A 195 -16.57 -1.70 -25.75
N HIS A 196 -17.06 -2.57 -24.87
CA HIS A 196 -18.34 -3.27 -25.02
C HIS A 196 -19.52 -2.29 -24.91
N TYR A 197 -20.56 -2.51 -25.75
CA TYR A 197 -21.75 -1.67 -25.80
C TYR A 197 -22.42 -1.53 -24.40
N GLY A 198 -22.62 -2.65 -23.70
CA GLY A 198 -23.26 -2.64 -22.37
C GLY A 198 -22.49 -1.87 -21.30
N TYR A 199 -21.15 -1.79 -21.39
CA TYR A 199 -20.35 -0.94 -20.52
C TYR A 199 -20.63 0.54 -20.79
N ARG A 200 -20.54 0.95 -22.06
CA ARG A 200 -20.78 2.34 -22.48
C ARG A 200 -22.20 2.80 -22.13
N LYS A 201 -23.22 1.96 -22.40
CA LYS A 201 -24.60 2.25 -22.06
C LYS A 201 -24.81 2.53 -20.57
N ARG A 202 -24.20 1.71 -19.67
CA ARG A 202 -24.24 1.96 -18.22
C ARG A 202 -23.60 3.29 -17.83
N LEU A 203 -22.50 3.69 -18.44
CA LEU A 203 -21.88 4.99 -18.18
C LEU A 203 -22.78 6.15 -18.64
N GLU A 204 -23.39 6.03 -19.82
CA GLU A 204 -24.32 7.01 -20.38
C GLU A 204 -25.56 7.18 -19.49
N GLU A 205 -26.14 6.09 -18.98
CA GLU A 205 -27.28 6.11 -18.06
C GLU A 205 -27.01 6.83 -16.74
N HIS A 206 -25.75 6.88 -16.31
CA HIS A 206 -25.30 7.60 -15.11
C HIS A 206 -24.57 8.92 -15.41
N HIS A 207 -24.65 9.42 -16.64
CA HIS A 207 -24.00 10.66 -17.12
C HIS A 207 -22.47 10.68 -16.86
N ILE A 208 -21.83 9.49 -16.89
CA ILE A 208 -20.39 9.30 -16.69
C ILE A 208 -19.67 9.40 -18.04
N VAL A 209 -18.60 10.19 -18.07
CA VAL A 209 -17.77 10.41 -19.24
C VAL A 209 -16.71 9.31 -19.35
N GLN A 210 -16.72 8.57 -20.44
CA GLN A 210 -15.70 7.55 -20.68
C GLN A 210 -14.40 8.17 -21.20
N SER A 211 -13.26 7.76 -20.62
CA SER A 211 -11.91 8.09 -21.08
C SER A 211 -11.09 6.82 -21.22
N MET A 212 -10.25 6.74 -22.26
CA MET A 212 -9.36 5.59 -22.49
C MET A 212 -7.91 6.01 -22.69
N SER A 213 -6.98 5.22 -22.20
CA SER A 213 -5.55 5.39 -22.43
C SER A 213 -5.20 5.25 -23.93
N ARG A 214 -4.09 5.83 -24.34
CA ARG A 214 -3.55 5.62 -25.68
C ARG A 214 -3.07 4.18 -25.87
N LYS A 215 -3.19 3.65 -27.08
CA LYS A 215 -2.80 2.26 -27.39
C LYS A 215 -1.35 1.97 -27.00
N GLY A 216 -1.16 0.95 -26.18
CA GLY A 216 0.16 0.48 -25.76
C GLY A 216 0.90 1.40 -24.79
N ASN A 217 0.24 2.43 -24.24
CA ASN A 217 0.84 3.37 -23.30
C ASN A 217 0.41 3.06 -21.87
N CYS A 218 1.19 2.21 -21.19
CA CYS A 218 0.92 1.83 -19.80
C CYS A 218 0.99 3.02 -18.81
N LEU A 219 1.67 4.10 -19.14
CA LEU A 219 1.74 5.29 -18.30
C LEU A 219 0.38 6.01 -18.19
N ASP A 220 -0.51 5.80 -19.15
CA ASP A 220 -1.82 6.44 -19.17
C ASP A 220 -2.80 5.78 -18.16
N ASN A 221 -2.53 4.56 -17.64
CA ASN A 221 -3.33 3.90 -16.59
C ASN A 221 -2.53 3.65 -15.29
N ALA A 222 -1.60 4.53 -14.98
CA ALA A 222 -0.64 4.37 -13.88
C ALA A 222 -1.31 4.22 -12.49
N MET A 223 -2.51 4.74 -12.27
CA MET A 223 -3.21 4.66 -10.98
C MET A 223 -3.61 3.23 -10.64
N ALA A 224 -4.27 2.53 -11.55
CA ALA A 224 -4.67 1.14 -11.36
C ALA A 224 -3.45 0.21 -11.29
N GLU A 225 -2.46 0.42 -12.17
CA GLU A 225 -1.21 -0.35 -12.16
C GLU A 225 -0.43 -0.19 -10.84
N ASN A 226 -0.41 1.02 -10.28
CA ASN A 226 0.22 1.29 -8.98
C ASN A 226 -0.49 0.52 -7.86
N PHE A 227 -1.82 0.54 -7.83
CA PHE A 227 -2.60 -0.23 -6.86
C PHE A 227 -2.29 -1.73 -6.97
N PHE A 228 -2.32 -2.30 -8.17
CA PHE A 228 -2.00 -3.71 -8.36
C PHE A 228 -0.59 -4.06 -7.91
N GLY A 229 0.38 -3.21 -8.21
CA GLY A 229 1.74 -3.40 -7.75
C GLY A 229 1.88 -3.40 -6.23
N ILE A 230 1.15 -2.50 -5.55
CA ILE A 230 1.12 -2.42 -4.09
C ILE A 230 0.42 -3.65 -3.50
N MET A 231 -0.77 -4.00 -3.98
CA MET A 231 -1.55 -5.14 -3.52
C MET A 231 -0.75 -6.45 -3.69
N LYS A 232 -0.15 -6.66 -4.86
CA LYS A 232 0.68 -7.85 -5.10
C LYS A 232 1.87 -7.92 -4.15
N SER A 233 2.54 -6.80 -3.88
CA SER A 233 3.71 -6.77 -2.99
C SER A 233 3.37 -6.84 -1.50
N GLU A 234 2.21 -6.35 -1.08
CA GLU A 234 1.81 -6.30 0.33
C GLU A 234 0.92 -7.47 0.76
N LEU A 235 0.30 -8.17 -0.20
CA LEU A 235 -0.58 -9.32 0.04
C LEU A 235 -0.11 -10.57 -0.71
N LEU A 236 -0.13 -10.54 -2.06
CA LEU A 236 0.04 -11.75 -2.87
C LEU A 236 1.42 -12.42 -2.68
N TYR A 237 2.49 -11.62 -2.59
CA TYR A 237 3.87 -12.14 -2.47
C TYR A 237 4.35 -12.27 -1.02
N THR A 238 3.53 -11.95 -0.05
CA THR A 238 3.92 -11.97 1.37
C THR A 238 3.22 -13.06 2.17
N GLU A 239 2.16 -13.63 1.62
CA GLU A 239 1.37 -14.69 2.25
C GLU A 239 1.25 -15.87 1.27
N ASN A 240 1.23 -17.09 1.79
CA ASN A 240 0.92 -18.28 1.01
C ASN A 240 -0.57 -18.59 1.16
N PHE A 241 -1.24 -18.83 0.04
CA PHE A 241 -2.67 -19.11 0.02
C PHE A 241 -2.91 -20.56 -0.38
N GLU A 242 -3.56 -21.31 0.49
CA GLU A 242 -3.89 -22.72 0.26
C GLU A 242 -5.00 -22.90 -0.77
N SER A 243 -5.89 -21.90 -0.92
CA SER A 243 -6.99 -21.93 -1.88
C SER A 243 -7.31 -20.54 -2.43
N PRO A 244 -7.99 -20.46 -3.60
CA PRO A 244 -8.52 -19.21 -4.13
C PRO A 244 -9.46 -18.50 -3.17
N GLU A 245 -10.28 -19.22 -2.43
CA GLU A 245 -11.23 -18.68 -1.44
C GLU A 245 -10.52 -18.05 -0.25
N ALA A 246 -9.41 -18.64 0.20
CA ALA A 246 -8.57 -18.06 1.24
C ALA A 246 -7.95 -16.72 0.76
N PHE A 247 -7.50 -16.67 -0.51
CA PHE A 247 -7.02 -15.42 -1.11
C PHE A 247 -8.12 -14.36 -1.21
N ILE A 248 -9.33 -14.72 -1.67
CA ILE A 248 -10.45 -13.78 -1.79
C ILE A 248 -10.76 -13.15 -0.44
N LYS A 249 -10.91 -13.95 0.63
CA LYS A 249 -11.13 -13.45 1.99
C LYS A 249 -9.99 -12.53 2.49
N ALA A 250 -8.76 -12.84 2.13
CA ALA A 250 -7.62 -12.02 2.49
C ALA A 250 -7.58 -10.71 1.69
N LEU A 251 -8.00 -10.73 0.41
CA LEU A 251 -8.13 -9.55 -0.44
C LEU A 251 -9.19 -8.59 0.09
N ASP A 252 -10.37 -9.10 0.51
CA ASP A 252 -11.44 -8.28 1.09
C ASP A 252 -10.92 -7.53 2.33
N LYS A 253 -10.27 -8.24 3.26
CA LYS A 253 -9.64 -7.63 4.45
C LYS A 253 -8.51 -6.66 4.08
N TYR A 254 -7.78 -6.95 2.99
CA TYR A 254 -6.72 -6.08 2.52
C TYR A 254 -7.27 -4.78 1.93
N ILE A 255 -8.35 -4.83 1.15
CA ILE A 255 -8.98 -3.62 0.58
C ILE A 255 -9.58 -2.76 1.69
N GLU A 256 -10.21 -3.36 2.69
CA GLU A 256 -10.67 -2.64 3.88
C GLU A 256 -9.51 -1.95 4.61
N TYR A 257 -8.41 -2.68 4.86
CA TYR A 257 -7.20 -2.11 5.43
C TYR A 257 -6.61 -1.00 4.56
N TYR A 258 -6.55 -1.20 3.23
CA TYR A 258 -6.01 -0.23 2.28
C TYR A 258 -6.79 1.08 2.31
N ASN A 259 -8.10 1.02 2.34
CA ASN A 259 -8.98 2.18 2.36
C ASN A 259 -8.98 2.92 3.71
N ASN A 260 -9.02 2.19 4.82
CA ASN A 260 -9.28 2.78 6.13
C ASN A 260 -8.04 2.99 7.00
N LYS A 261 -6.97 2.19 6.81
CA LYS A 261 -5.81 2.18 7.71
C LYS A 261 -4.47 2.45 7.02
N ARG A 262 -4.35 2.11 5.72
CA ARG A 262 -3.09 2.26 5.00
C ARG A 262 -2.81 3.72 4.66
N ILE A 263 -1.91 4.36 5.41
CA ILE A 263 -1.53 5.76 5.17
C ILE A 263 -0.69 5.93 3.90
N LYS A 264 -0.84 7.09 3.25
CA LYS A 264 -0.10 7.49 2.05
C LYS A 264 0.59 8.84 2.29
N ALA A 265 1.85 8.95 1.85
CA ALA A 265 2.61 10.21 1.99
C ALA A 265 1.92 11.38 1.26
N ARG A 266 1.41 11.15 0.04
CA ARG A 266 0.68 12.16 -0.74
C ARG A 266 -0.62 12.64 -0.08
N LEU A 267 -1.17 11.86 0.85
CA LEU A 267 -2.37 12.19 1.63
C LEU A 267 -2.02 12.72 3.04
N LYS A 268 -0.88 13.36 3.17
CA LYS A 268 -0.40 13.94 4.46
C LYS A 268 -0.41 12.92 5.60
N GLY A 269 -0.04 11.66 5.32
CA GLY A 269 -0.01 10.59 6.31
C GLY A 269 -1.38 10.06 6.74
N LYS A 270 -2.42 10.29 5.95
CA LYS A 270 -3.77 9.75 6.15
C LYS A 270 -4.04 8.55 5.22
N SER A 271 -5.02 7.73 5.60
CA SER A 271 -5.58 6.72 4.70
C SER A 271 -6.50 7.37 3.65
N PRO A 272 -6.84 6.67 2.54
CA PRO A 272 -7.76 7.20 1.55
C PRO A 272 -9.07 7.72 2.14
N VAL A 273 -9.77 6.93 2.95
CA VAL A 273 -11.04 7.31 3.55
C VAL A 273 -10.87 8.47 4.53
N GLN A 274 -9.88 8.44 5.42
CA GLN A 274 -9.59 9.54 6.34
C GLN A 274 -9.35 10.86 5.59
N TYR A 275 -8.60 10.81 4.47
CA TYR A 275 -8.34 12.01 3.66
C TYR A 275 -9.61 12.54 3.00
N ARG A 276 -10.48 11.65 2.46
CA ARG A 276 -11.78 12.04 1.89
C ARG A 276 -12.66 12.72 2.94
N THR A 277 -12.80 12.12 4.12
CA THR A 277 -13.64 12.68 5.20
C THR A 277 -13.17 14.08 5.57
N LEU A 278 -11.87 14.28 5.80
CA LEU A 278 -11.33 15.60 6.14
C LEU A 278 -11.50 16.65 5.04
N SER A 279 -11.51 16.24 3.76
CA SER A 279 -11.71 17.17 2.64
C SER A 279 -13.17 17.59 2.41
N ILE A 280 -14.13 16.84 2.96
CA ILE A 280 -15.56 17.17 2.86
C ILE A 280 -16.01 18.02 4.05
N THR A 281 -15.36 17.87 5.20
CA THR A 281 -15.73 18.54 6.47
C THR A 281 -14.96 19.85 6.73
N GLY A 282 -13.95 20.17 5.98
CA GLY A 282 -13.15 21.40 6.05
C GLY A 282 -13.38 22.29 4.85
#